data_43976002a8ad986f46c972be44f519bd
#
_entry.id   43976002a8ad986f46c972be44f519bd
#
_cell.length_a   1.000
_cell.length_b   1.000
_cell.length_c   1.000
_cell.angle_alpha   90.00
_cell.angle_beta   90.00
_cell.angle_gamma   90.00
#
_symmetry.space_group_name_H-M   'P 1'
#
loop_
_entity.id
_entity.type
_entity.pdbx_description
1 polymer ?
#
loop_
_entity_poly.entity_id
_entity_poly.type
_entity_poly.pdbx_seq_one_letter_code
_entity_poly.pdbx_strand_id
1 'polypeptide(L)'
;MKQFAHSFALAWALALSPFVAHAQVAVQANPDHEQMLASGDPRAAANKRLVYDFWREVFEGGHMELADKYMAESYIQHNPNVATGRAAFVAFFSRIAKSVPIEARVKAPLVAVVAEGDRVILCFVRTAKDPKEPTATYTTTWFDMFRIEDAKIAEHWDGAARS
;
A
#
# COMPACT_ATOMS: atom_id res chain seq x y z
N MET A 1 -63.33 37.97 -43.21
CA MET A 1 -63.03 37.21 -41.96
C MET A 1 -61.60 36.66 -42.07
N LYS A 2 -60.65 37.28 -41.32
CA LYS A 2 -59.24 36.88 -41.32
C LYS A 2 -58.98 36.15 -39.99
N GLN A 3 -58.65 34.83 -40.06
CA GLN A 3 -58.26 34.07 -38.90
C GLN A 3 -56.78 34.27 -38.62
N PHE A 4 -56.42 34.72 -37.42
CA PHE A 4 -55.06 34.77 -36.89
C PHE A 4 -54.73 33.44 -36.19
N ALA A 5 -53.81 32.71 -36.78
CA ALA A 5 -53.22 31.50 -36.10
C ALA A 5 -52.14 31.97 -35.19
N HIS A 6 -52.28 31.70 -33.88
CA HIS A 6 -51.22 31.92 -32.87
C HIS A 6 -50.42 30.64 -32.72
N SER A 7 -49.15 30.65 -33.19
CA SER A 7 -48.21 29.57 -32.96
C SER A 7 -47.60 29.76 -31.59
N PHE A 8 -47.89 28.85 -30.67
CA PHE A 8 -47.21 28.74 -29.39
C PHE A 8 -45.90 27.95 -29.59
N ALA A 9 -44.76 28.62 -29.50
CA ALA A 9 -43.46 28.01 -29.46
C ALA A 9 -43.16 27.58 -28.00
N LEU A 10 -43.16 26.27 -27.73
CA LEU A 10 -42.82 25.70 -26.44
C LEU A 10 -41.28 25.59 -26.36
N ALA A 11 -40.65 26.52 -25.63
CA ALA A 11 -39.22 26.49 -25.38
C ALA A 11 -38.92 25.45 -24.28
N TRP A 12 -38.28 24.34 -24.64
CA TRP A 12 -37.74 23.37 -23.70
C TRP A 12 -36.42 23.92 -23.12
N ALA A 13 -36.46 24.40 -21.89
CA ALA A 13 -35.24 24.69 -21.13
C ALA A 13 -34.62 23.38 -20.62
N LEU A 14 -33.56 22.92 -21.27
CA LEU A 14 -32.73 21.87 -20.72
C LEU A 14 -32.04 22.40 -19.45
N ALA A 15 -32.49 21.95 -18.30
CA ALA A 15 -31.80 22.15 -17.03
C ALA A 15 -30.52 21.28 -17.02
N LEU A 16 -29.40 21.91 -17.37
CA LEU A 16 -28.07 21.31 -17.13
C LEU A 16 -27.84 21.28 -15.61
N SER A 17 -28.18 20.14 -15.00
CA SER A 17 -27.75 19.90 -13.63
C SER A 17 -26.21 19.87 -13.59
N PRO A 18 -25.56 20.69 -12.75
CA PRO A 18 -24.10 20.60 -12.61
C PRO A 18 -23.76 19.24 -12.09
N PHE A 19 -23.03 18.45 -12.87
CA PHE A 19 -22.35 17.25 -12.36
C PHE A 19 -21.34 17.74 -11.33
N VAL A 20 -21.65 17.59 -10.05
CA VAL A 20 -20.67 17.76 -8.98
C VAL A 20 -19.72 16.55 -9.09
N ALA A 21 -18.60 16.75 -9.77
CA ALA A 21 -17.52 15.79 -9.73
C ALA A 21 -17.07 15.68 -8.26
N HIS A 22 -17.41 14.58 -7.61
CA HIS A 22 -16.91 14.31 -6.26
C HIS A 22 -15.40 14.05 -6.40
N ALA A 23 -14.59 14.99 -5.90
CA ALA A 23 -13.15 14.78 -5.81
C ALA A 23 -12.89 13.54 -4.95
N GLN A 24 -11.92 12.73 -5.35
CA GLN A 24 -11.50 11.56 -4.57
C GLN A 24 -11.14 12.00 -3.14
N VAL A 25 -11.66 11.31 -2.14
CA VAL A 25 -11.20 11.48 -0.75
C VAL A 25 -9.78 10.93 -0.67
N ALA A 26 -8.83 11.77 -0.24
CA ALA A 26 -7.43 11.37 -0.11
C ALA A 26 -7.27 10.24 0.91
N VAL A 27 -6.45 9.24 0.57
CA VAL A 27 -6.09 8.18 1.51
C VAL A 27 -5.25 8.78 2.64
N GLN A 28 -5.59 8.46 3.89
CA GLN A 28 -4.92 8.96 5.09
C GLN A 28 -4.15 7.85 5.78
N ALA A 29 -2.93 8.17 6.27
CA ALA A 29 -2.19 7.28 7.15
C ALA A 29 -2.82 7.26 8.55
N ASN A 30 -2.78 6.10 9.19
CA ASN A 30 -3.20 5.95 10.59
C ASN A 30 -1.99 6.20 11.50
N PRO A 31 -2.02 7.20 12.40
CA PRO A 31 -0.91 7.49 13.30
C PRO A 31 -0.78 6.50 14.47
N ASP A 32 -1.82 5.71 14.75
CA ASP A 32 -1.83 4.76 15.87
C ASP A 32 -1.33 3.37 15.44
N HIS A 33 0.00 3.25 15.34
CA HIS A 33 0.66 2.01 14.95
C HIS A 33 0.44 0.89 15.97
N GLU A 34 0.37 1.21 17.27
CA GLU A 34 0.17 0.19 18.31
C GLU A 34 -1.23 -0.43 18.22
N GLN A 35 -2.26 0.39 17.96
CA GLN A 35 -3.60 -0.12 17.71
C GLN A 35 -3.67 -1.02 16.47
N MET A 36 -2.97 -0.65 15.39
CA MET A 36 -2.92 -1.48 14.18
C MET A 36 -2.25 -2.84 14.43
N LEU A 37 -1.27 -2.91 15.34
CA LEU A 37 -0.54 -4.12 15.68
C LEU A 37 -1.29 -5.00 16.70
N ALA A 38 -2.21 -4.43 17.45
CA ALA A 38 -3.02 -5.18 18.40
C ALA A 38 -3.93 -6.21 17.71
N SER A 39 -4.18 -7.33 18.40
CA SER A 39 -5.16 -8.36 18.00
C SER A 39 -5.60 -9.13 19.23
N GLY A 40 -6.85 -9.60 19.23
CA GLY A 40 -7.34 -10.56 20.21
C GLY A 40 -6.78 -11.98 20.01
N ASP A 41 -6.26 -12.27 18.83
CA ASP A 41 -5.50 -13.49 18.54
C ASP A 41 -4.01 -13.25 18.74
N PRO A 42 -3.35 -13.92 19.70
CA PRO A 42 -1.93 -13.77 19.97
C PRO A 42 -1.02 -14.10 18.77
N ARG A 43 -1.41 -15.07 17.93
CA ARG A 43 -0.66 -15.42 16.73
C ARG A 43 -0.73 -14.30 15.70
N ALA A 44 -1.91 -13.75 15.47
CA ALA A 44 -2.07 -12.60 14.57
C ALA A 44 -1.29 -11.39 15.06
N ALA A 45 -1.31 -11.09 16.38
CA ALA A 45 -0.52 -10.01 16.96
C ALA A 45 0.99 -10.23 16.75
N ALA A 46 1.50 -11.45 17.00
CA ALA A 46 2.90 -11.80 16.80
C ALA A 46 3.31 -11.69 15.32
N ASN A 47 2.47 -12.16 14.40
CA ASN A 47 2.73 -12.09 12.97
C ASN A 47 2.76 -10.64 12.47
N LYS A 48 1.81 -9.78 12.91
CA LYS A 48 1.83 -8.35 12.61
C LYS A 48 3.12 -7.69 13.09
N ARG A 49 3.55 -7.96 14.33
CA ARG A 49 4.78 -7.41 14.91
C ARG A 49 6.01 -7.87 14.13
N LEU A 50 6.09 -9.14 13.76
CA LEU A 50 7.20 -9.70 12.98
C LEU A 50 7.38 -8.95 11.64
N VAL A 51 6.29 -8.78 10.89
CA VAL A 51 6.33 -8.10 9.58
C VAL A 51 6.60 -6.61 9.74
N TYR A 52 6.01 -5.98 10.75
CA TYR A 52 6.23 -4.56 11.04
C TYR A 52 7.69 -4.27 11.40
N ASP A 53 8.30 -5.11 12.27
CA ASP A 53 9.69 -4.94 12.68
C ASP A 53 10.66 -5.27 11.52
N PHE A 54 10.36 -6.28 10.69
CA PHE A 54 11.09 -6.52 9.45
C PHE A 54 11.08 -5.29 8.54
N TRP A 55 9.89 -4.68 8.34
CA TRP A 55 9.76 -3.49 7.50
C TRP A 55 10.60 -2.34 8.04
N ARG A 56 10.50 -2.07 9.32
CA ARG A 56 11.19 -0.99 10.02
C ARG A 56 12.71 -1.16 10.07
N GLU A 57 13.17 -2.38 10.37
CA GLU A 57 14.59 -2.64 10.61
C GLU A 57 15.33 -3.00 9.32
N VAL A 58 14.78 -3.91 8.53
CA VAL A 58 15.47 -4.44 7.35
C VAL A 58 15.16 -3.58 6.13
N PHE A 59 13.89 -3.34 5.82
CA PHE A 59 13.51 -2.67 4.58
C PHE A 59 13.77 -1.16 4.61
N GLU A 60 13.23 -0.44 5.60
CA GLU A 60 13.44 1.00 5.75
C GLU A 60 14.78 1.36 6.38
N GLY A 61 15.20 0.60 7.40
CA GLY A 61 16.46 0.80 8.09
C GLY A 61 17.68 0.38 7.28
N GLY A 62 17.49 -0.45 6.24
CA GLY A 62 18.57 -0.93 5.39
C GLY A 62 19.50 -1.94 6.05
N HIS A 63 19.10 -2.51 7.20
CA HIS A 63 19.90 -3.48 7.98
C HIS A 63 19.75 -4.88 7.40
N MET A 64 20.39 -5.13 6.24
CA MET A 64 20.31 -6.42 5.54
C MET A 64 20.91 -7.57 6.35
N GLU A 65 21.84 -7.30 7.28
CA GLU A 65 22.40 -8.27 8.22
C GLU A 65 21.35 -8.84 9.19
N LEU A 66 20.22 -8.18 9.36
CA LEU A 66 19.11 -8.66 10.18
C LEU A 66 18.09 -9.50 9.40
N ALA A 67 18.29 -9.72 8.11
CA ALA A 67 17.32 -10.44 7.27
C ALA A 67 17.09 -11.88 7.77
N ASP A 68 18.09 -12.56 8.33
CA ASP A 68 17.95 -13.91 8.86
C ASP A 68 17.10 -13.98 10.14
N LYS A 69 17.04 -12.89 10.91
CA LYS A 69 16.13 -12.75 12.05
C LYS A 69 14.67 -12.86 11.64
N TYR A 70 14.32 -12.37 10.45
CA TYR A 70 12.95 -12.20 10.00
C TYR A 70 12.51 -13.14 8.88
N MET A 71 13.42 -13.53 7.99
CA MET A 71 13.09 -14.24 6.76
C MET A 71 13.56 -15.70 6.80
N ALA A 72 12.75 -16.59 6.25
CA ALA A 72 13.16 -17.96 5.98
C ALA A 72 14.28 -17.98 4.91
N GLU A 73 15.18 -18.96 4.97
CA GLU A 73 16.20 -19.13 3.93
C GLU A 73 15.58 -19.39 2.55
N SER A 74 14.51 -20.20 2.53
CA SER A 74 13.72 -20.55 1.34
C SER A 74 12.70 -19.50 0.94
N TYR A 75 12.83 -18.25 1.41
CA TYR A 75 11.90 -17.15 1.11
C TYR A 75 11.52 -17.06 -0.38
N ILE A 76 10.23 -17.00 -0.67
CA ILE A 76 9.68 -16.91 -2.02
C ILE A 76 9.27 -15.47 -2.30
N GLN A 77 9.72 -14.93 -3.43
CA GLN A 77 9.40 -13.59 -3.89
C GLN A 77 8.53 -13.63 -5.13
N HIS A 78 7.40 -12.89 -5.11
CA HIS A 78 6.52 -12.76 -6.28
C HIS A 78 6.64 -11.40 -7.00
N ASN A 79 7.44 -10.46 -6.48
CA ASN A 79 7.79 -9.26 -7.23
C ASN A 79 8.67 -9.65 -8.43
N PRO A 80 8.25 -9.33 -9.69
CA PRO A 80 8.97 -9.78 -10.89
C PRO A 80 10.37 -9.18 -11.08
N ASN A 81 10.73 -8.19 -10.23
CA ASN A 81 12.02 -7.48 -10.32
C ASN A 81 13.04 -7.97 -9.28
N VAL A 82 12.65 -8.88 -8.36
CA VAL A 82 13.50 -9.38 -7.27
C VAL A 82 13.48 -10.90 -7.28
N ALA A 83 14.66 -11.52 -7.26
CA ALA A 83 14.77 -12.97 -7.28
C ALA A 83 14.35 -13.59 -5.94
N THR A 84 13.86 -14.84 -6.00
CA THR A 84 13.50 -15.68 -4.85
C THR A 84 14.75 -16.07 -4.04
N GLY A 85 14.57 -16.25 -2.73
CA GLY A 85 15.59 -16.62 -1.74
C GLY A 85 16.04 -15.44 -0.88
N ARG A 86 16.21 -15.67 0.44
CA ARG A 86 16.72 -14.64 1.37
C ARG A 86 18.06 -14.07 0.91
N ALA A 87 18.98 -14.91 0.46
CA ALA A 87 20.28 -14.46 -0.05
C ALA A 87 20.14 -13.53 -1.28
N ALA A 88 19.20 -13.83 -2.19
CA ALA A 88 18.94 -12.99 -3.36
C ALA A 88 18.31 -11.65 -2.96
N PHE A 89 17.37 -11.65 -2.01
CA PHE A 89 16.81 -10.44 -1.40
C PHE A 89 17.92 -9.56 -0.82
N VAL A 90 18.78 -10.11 0.05
CA VAL A 90 19.89 -9.38 0.67
C VAL A 90 20.84 -8.83 -0.40
N ALA A 91 21.23 -9.63 -1.38
CA ALA A 91 22.12 -9.20 -2.46
C ALA A 91 21.53 -8.07 -3.31
N PHE A 92 20.20 -8.09 -3.56
CA PHE A 92 19.54 -7.05 -4.31
C PHE A 92 19.49 -5.72 -3.52
N PHE A 93 18.95 -5.77 -2.29
CA PHE A 93 18.72 -4.57 -1.50
C PHE A 93 20.00 -3.96 -0.94
N SER A 94 21.06 -4.72 -0.66
CA SER A 94 22.37 -4.20 -0.25
C SER A 94 23.01 -3.28 -1.29
N ARG A 95 22.61 -3.36 -2.55
CA ARG A 95 23.14 -2.48 -3.62
C ARG A 95 22.49 -1.11 -3.64
N ILE A 96 21.28 -0.99 -3.12
CA ILE A 96 20.45 0.21 -3.23
C ILE A 96 20.10 0.83 -1.88
N ALA A 97 20.05 0.04 -0.81
CA ALA A 97 19.79 0.50 0.54
C ALA A 97 21.10 0.83 1.27
N LYS A 98 21.07 1.88 2.08
CA LYS A 98 22.14 2.21 3.04
C LYS A 98 21.56 2.06 4.44
N SER A 99 22.30 1.42 5.35
CA SER A 99 21.90 1.34 6.75
C SER A 99 21.81 2.73 7.38
N VAL A 100 20.69 3.00 8.03
CA VAL A 100 20.42 4.23 8.78
C VAL A 100 19.94 3.84 10.19
N PRO A 101 19.97 4.74 11.17
CA PRO A 101 19.43 4.44 12.50
C PRO A 101 18.01 3.87 12.42
N ILE A 102 17.77 2.78 13.16
CA ILE A 102 16.46 2.14 13.22
C ILE A 102 15.50 3.06 13.96
N GLU A 103 14.47 3.51 13.28
CA GLU A 103 13.44 4.36 13.87
C GLU A 103 12.51 3.59 14.81
N ALA A 104 11.89 4.27 15.76
CA ALA A 104 10.92 3.66 16.68
C ALA A 104 9.66 3.13 15.98
N ARG A 105 9.32 3.71 14.81
CA ARG A 105 8.13 3.36 14.00
C ARG A 105 8.49 3.25 12.53
N VAL A 106 7.69 2.49 11.78
CA VAL A 106 7.67 2.53 10.32
C VAL A 106 7.42 3.97 9.86
N LYS A 107 8.26 4.49 8.96
CA LYS A 107 8.18 5.86 8.43
C LYS A 107 7.23 5.99 7.24
N ALA A 108 7.12 4.95 6.43
CA ALA A 108 6.17 4.95 5.33
C ALA A 108 4.75 5.16 5.86
N PRO A 109 3.90 5.95 5.17
CA PRO A 109 2.59 6.34 5.66
C PRO A 109 1.63 5.15 5.70
N LEU A 110 1.65 4.41 6.80
CA LEU A 110 0.90 3.18 7.01
C LEU A 110 -0.58 3.49 7.25
N VAL A 111 -1.46 2.82 6.50
CA VAL A 111 -2.92 2.92 6.61
C VAL A 111 -3.46 1.85 7.53
N ALA A 112 -2.98 0.61 7.38
CA ALA A 112 -3.44 -0.54 8.14
C ALA A 112 -2.39 -1.65 8.18
N VAL A 113 -2.45 -2.47 9.24
CA VAL A 113 -1.80 -3.78 9.35
C VAL A 113 -2.88 -4.81 9.61
N VAL A 114 -3.08 -5.72 8.67
CA VAL A 114 -4.12 -6.76 8.75
C VAL A 114 -3.46 -8.12 8.81
N ALA A 115 -3.96 -9.01 9.68
CA ALA A 115 -3.51 -10.40 9.73
C ALA A 115 -4.70 -11.34 9.77
N GLU A 116 -4.61 -12.42 8.98
CA GLU A 116 -5.56 -13.53 8.96
C GLU A 116 -4.78 -14.84 8.75
N GLY A 117 -4.91 -15.77 9.69
CA GLY A 117 -4.16 -17.02 9.68
C GLY A 117 -2.65 -16.78 9.68
N ASP A 118 -1.99 -17.22 8.61
CA ASP A 118 -0.55 -17.05 8.39
C ASP A 118 -0.22 -15.87 7.47
N ARG A 119 -1.19 -15.04 7.09
CA ARG A 119 -1.00 -13.88 6.22
C ARG A 119 -0.98 -12.58 7.01
N VAL A 120 -0.09 -11.68 6.59
CA VAL A 120 -0.05 -10.29 7.07
C VAL A 120 -0.02 -9.36 5.87
N ILE A 121 -0.81 -8.30 5.91
CA ILE A 121 -0.81 -7.26 4.88
C ILE A 121 -0.44 -5.93 5.53
N LEU A 122 0.56 -5.26 4.97
CA LEU A 122 0.82 -3.85 5.19
C LEU A 122 0.15 -3.05 4.07
N CYS A 123 -0.65 -2.06 4.46
CA CYS A 123 -1.31 -1.15 3.53
C CYS A 123 -0.74 0.25 3.71
N PHE A 124 -0.22 0.86 2.63
CA PHE A 124 0.41 2.17 2.66
C PHE A 124 -0.34 3.19 1.79
N VAL A 125 -0.25 4.46 2.16
CA VAL A 125 -0.59 5.55 1.23
C VAL A 125 0.46 5.59 0.12
N ARG A 126 0.02 5.60 -1.11
CA ARG A 126 0.85 5.83 -2.29
C ARG A 126 0.42 7.11 -2.99
N THR A 127 1.34 8.04 -3.18
CA THR A 127 1.12 9.21 -4.01
C THR A 127 1.53 8.89 -5.46
N ALA A 128 0.66 9.18 -6.40
CA ALA A 128 0.90 8.98 -7.83
C ALA A 128 0.64 10.27 -8.61
N LYS A 129 1.29 10.42 -9.75
CA LYS A 129 1.02 11.52 -10.69
C LYS A 129 -0.30 11.27 -11.40
N ASP A 130 -1.10 12.32 -11.58
CA ASP A 130 -2.31 12.24 -12.37
C ASP A 130 -1.96 12.08 -13.86
N PRO A 131 -2.47 11.03 -14.54
CA PRO A 131 -2.17 10.82 -15.95
C PRO A 131 -2.80 11.87 -16.87
N LYS A 132 -3.82 12.61 -16.40
CA LYS A 132 -4.52 13.66 -17.15
C LYS A 132 -3.96 15.05 -16.86
N GLU A 133 -3.42 15.26 -15.65
CA GLU A 133 -2.81 16.51 -15.21
C GLU A 133 -1.40 16.24 -14.66
N PRO A 134 -0.34 16.29 -15.48
CA PRO A 134 1.02 15.91 -15.08
C PRO A 134 1.61 16.68 -13.90
N THR A 135 1.06 17.86 -13.58
CA THR A 135 1.45 18.70 -12.43
C THR A 135 0.69 18.34 -11.15
N ALA A 136 -0.41 17.59 -11.27
CA ALA A 136 -1.23 17.14 -10.16
C ALA A 136 -0.79 15.76 -9.65
N THR A 137 -1.13 15.48 -8.39
CA THR A 137 -0.97 14.16 -7.79
C THR A 137 -2.26 13.74 -7.11
N TYR A 138 -2.47 12.43 -7.01
CA TYR A 138 -3.54 11.83 -6.21
C TYR A 138 -2.98 10.78 -5.27
N THR A 139 -3.75 10.40 -4.27
CA THR A 139 -3.39 9.32 -3.37
C THR A 139 -4.14 8.04 -3.71
N THR A 140 -3.44 6.91 -3.60
CA THR A 140 -4.00 5.57 -3.70
C THR A 140 -3.36 4.70 -2.62
N THR A 141 -3.56 3.41 -2.66
CA THR A 141 -2.97 2.46 -1.71
C THR A 141 -1.97 1.54 -2.40
N TRP A 142 -0.95 1.14 -1.65
CA TRP A 142 -0.03 0.07 -1.98
C TRP A 142 -0.13 -1.02 -0.92
N PHE A 143 -0.06 -2.28 -1.33
CA PHE A 143 -0.18 -3.43 -0.46
C PHE A 143 1.04 -4.33 -0.60
N ASP A 144 1.62 -4.69 0.54
CA ASP A 144 2.61 -5.75 0.66
C ASP A 144 2.02 -6.86 1.52
N MET A 145 1.91 -8.06 0.98
CA MET A 145 1.39 -9.23 1.67
C MET A 145 2.51 -10.23 1.95
N PHE A 146 2.51 -10.78 3.14
CA PHE A 146 3.50 -11.73 3.62
C PHE A 146 2.83 -13.00 4.13
N ARG A 147 3.45 -14.15 3.89
CA ARG A 147 3.10 -15.40 4.55
C ARG A 147 4.16 -15.73 5.61
N ILE A 148 3.68 -16.13 6.76
CA ILE A 148 4.50 -16.47 7.92
C ILE A 148 4.48 -17.98 8.14
N GLU A 149 5.64 -18.56 8.27
CA GLU A 149 5.86 -19.97 8.59
C GLU A 149 7.01 -20.07 9.59
N ASP A 150 6.85 -20.83 10.65
CA ASP A 150 7.85 -21.02 11.71
C ASP A 150 8.42 -19.70 12.26
N ALA A 151 7.53 -18.72 12.51
CA ALA A 151 7.87 -17.37 12.96
C ALA A 151 8.87 -16.63 12.03
N LYS A 152 8.85 -16.92 10.73
CA LYS A 152 9.63 -16.26 9.68
C LYS A 152 8.75 -15.87 8.52
N ILE A 153 9.14 -14.82 7.82
CA ILE A 153 8.57 -14.44 6.53
C ILE A 153 9.03 -15.48 5.50
N ALA A 154 8.11 -16.30 5.04
CA ALA A 154 8.37 -17.36 4.07
C ALA A 154 8.06 -16.93 2.62
N GLU A 155 7.19 -15.91 2.44
CA GLU A 155 6.73 -15.53 1.11
C GLU A 155 6.21 -14.08 1.08
N HIS A 156 6.33 -13.41 -0.06
CA HIS A 156 5.91 -12.02 -0.24
C HIS A 156 5.29 -11.78 -1.61
N TRP A 157 4.24 -10.97 -1.63
CA TRP A 157 3.55 -10.45 -2.81
C TRP A 157 3.40 -8.94 -2.70
N ASP A 158 3.49 -8.26 -3.82
CA ASP A 158 3.15 -6.85 -3.98
C ASP A 158 2.52 -6.58 -5.36
N GLY A 159 2.15 -5.34 -5.61
CA GLY A 159 1.56 -4.92 -6.89
C GLY A 159 2.57 -4.46 -7.93
N ALA A 160 3.87 -4.76 -7.78
CA ALA A 160 4.87 -4.28 -8.71
C ALA A 160 4.69 -4.90 -10.11
N ALA A 161 4.72 -4.04 -11.12
CA ALA A 161 4.87 -4.46 -12.50
C ALA A 161 6.37 -4.69 -12.82
N ARG A 162 6.62 -5.50 -13.84
CA ARG A 162 7.99 -5.66 -14.35
C ARG A 162 8.49 -4.33 -14.92
N SER A 163 9.66 -3.89 -14.48
CA SER A 163 10.34 -2.67 -14.94
C SER A 163 11.55 -3.00 -15.83
#